data_d5f378d119ea8bd0aa9daaaf71fcc32d
#
_entry.id   d5f378d119ea8bd0aa9daaaf71fcc32d
#
_cell.length_a   1.000
_cell.length_b   1.000
_cell.length_c   1.000
_cell.angle_alpha   90.00
_cell.angle_beta   90.00
_cell.angle_gamma   90.00
#
_symmetry.space_group_name_H-M   'P 1'
#
loop_
_entity.id
_entity.type
_entity.pdbx_description
1 polymer ?
#
loop_
_entity_poly.entity_id
_entity_poly.type
_entity_poly.pdbx_seq_one_letter_code
_entity_poly.pdbx_strand_id
1 'polypeptide(L)'
;MDPQGKWLEELEDVAGVAVQYFNDLFSSGPFARIDECLEVVSQKVTIGMQQALSCDFTTDEIKVALFQMGPTKAPGPDNMNAIFYQKFWHIVSDSVVFAALDFLNSSQMLPTLNHTHIVLIPKVKNLVKMSDFRPISLCNVMYKIIAKVLANRLK
;
A
#
# COMPACT_ATOMS: atom_id res chain seq x y z
N MET A 1 2.54 27.15 2.68
CA MET A 1 3.78 27.87 2.35
C MET A 1 4.58 27.02 1.41
N ASP A 2 5.10 27.57 0.33
CA ASP A 2 5.96 26.87 -0.62
C ASP A 2 7.38 26.62 -0.06
N PRO A 3 8.26 25.89 -0.78
CA PRO A 3 9.63 25.63 -0.33
C PRO A 3 10.49 26.91 -0.20
N GLN A 4 10.11 28.02 -0.86
CA GLN A 4 10.79 29.31 -0.80
C GLN A 4 10.28 30.20 0.32
N GLY A 5 9.27 29.78 1.09
CA GLY A 5 8.72 30.51 2.23
C GLY A 5 7.61 31.48 1.88
N LYS A 6 7.07 31.46 0.65
CA LYS A 6 5.95 32.30 0.24
C LYS A 6 4.63 31.63 0.63
N TRP A 7 3.71 32.41 1.22
CA TRP A 7 2.33 31.97 1.45
C TRP A 7 1.57 31.88 0.14
N LEU A 8 0.82 30.77 -0.04
CA LEU A 8 -0.03 30.54 -1.20
C LEU A 8 -1.49 30.57 -0.75
N GLU A 9 -2.31 31.28 -1.50
CA GLU A 9 -3.74 31.46 -1.23
C GLU A 9 -4.61 30.76 -2.28
N GLU A 10 -4.11 30.67 -3.52
CA GLU A 10 -4.83 30.00 -4.59
C GLU A 10 -4.77 28.47 -4.44
N LEU A 11 -5.93 27.84 -4.64
CA LEU A 11 -6.08 26.38 -4.47
C LEU A 11 -5.17 25.59 -5.43
N GLU A 12 -5.02 26.08 -6.66
CA GLU A 12 -4.17 25.44 -7.67
C GLU A 12 -2.69 25.46 -7.28
N ASP A 13 -2.21 26.58 -6.75
CA ASP A 13 -0.83 26.69 -6.26
C ASP A 13 -0.57 25.77 -5.07
N VAL A 14 -1.50 25.70 -4.12
CA VAL A 14 -1.43 24.80 -2.97
C VAL A 14 -1.42 23.33 -3.42
N ALA A 15 -2.29 22.99 -4.40
CA ALA A 15 -2.34 21.65 -4.97
C ALA A 15 -1.03 21.31 -5.68
N GLY A 16 -0.46 22.24 -6.44
CA GLY A 16 0.84 22.07 -7.13
C GLY A 16 1.96 21.75 -6.15
N VAL A 17 2.08 22.48 -5.04
CA VAL A 17 3.07 22.24 -4.00
C VAL A 17 2.87 20.88 -3.33
N ALA A 18 1.61 20.49 -3.09
CA ALA A 18 1.31 19.18 -2.49
C ALA A 18 1.71 18.04 -3.43
N VAL A 19 1.33 18.11 -4.70
CA VAL A 19 1.68 17.10 -5.71
C VAL A 19 3.20 16.99 -5.85
N GLN A 20 3.91 18.11 -5.99
CA GLN A 20 5.37 18.09 -6.11
C GLN A 20 6.03 17.47 -4.89
N TYR A 21 5.63 17.86 -3.67
CA TYR A 21 6.18 17.33 -2.43
C TYR A 21 6.02 15.80 -2.33
N PHE A 22 4.84 15.28 -2.66
CA PHE A 22 4.60 13.83 -2.58
C PHE A 22 5.24 13.07 -3.74
N ASN A 23 5.35 13.65 -4.93
CA ASN A 23 6.12 13.06 -6.01
C ASN A 23 7.59 12.89 -5.62
N ASP A 24 8.20 13.92 -5.04
CA ASP A 24 9.59 13.85 -4.56
C ASP A 24 9.75 12.85 -3.41
N LEU A 25 8.80 12.84 -2.46
CA LEU A 25 8.82 11.93 -1.30
C LEU A 25 8.70 10.45 -1.70
N PHE A 26 7.88 10.15 -2.72
CA PHE A 26 7.62 8.77 -3.17
C PHE A 26 8.49 8.35 -4.36
N SER A 27 9.34 9.24 -4.87
CA SER A 27 10.30 8.91 -5.91
C SER A 27 11.58 8.34 -5.30
N SER A 28 12.07 7.24 -5.87
CA SER A 28 13.37 6.69 -5.48
C SER A 28 14.48 7.52 -6.10
N GLY A 29 15.39 8.02 -5.28
CA GLY A 29 16.64 8.59 -5.75
C GLY A 29 17.60 7.52 -6.28
N PRO A 30 18.68 7.90 -6.96
CA PRO A 30 19.72 6.95 -7.36
C PRO A 30 20.32 6.30 -6.10
N PHE A 31 20.32 4.96 -6.08
CA PHE A 31 20.89 4.19 -4.98
C PHE A 31 22.42 4.30 -5.02
N ALA A 32 22.99 5.17 -4.20
CA ALA A 32 24.43 5.21 -3.98
C ALA A 32 24.78 4.25 -2.85
N ARG A 33 25.79 3.38 -3.08
CA ARG A 33 26.42 2.54 -2.04
C ARG A 33 25.54 1.36 -1.53
N ILE A 34 24.64 0.81 -2.35
CA ILE A 34 23.90 -0.42 -1.99
C ILE A 34 24.86 -1.57 -1.69
N ASP A 35 25.89 -1.75 -2.51
CA ASP A 35 26.83 -2.87 -2.37
C ASP A 35 27.54 -2.82 -1.02
N GLU A 36 27.97 -1.65 -0.57
CA GLU A 36 28.59 -1.48 0.74
C GLU A 36 27.63 -1.81 1.91
N CYS A 37 26.32 -1.51 1.75
CA CYS A 37 25.32 -1.89 2.73
C CYS A 37 25.07 -3.40 2.73
N LEU A 38 25.08 -4.04 1.56
CA LEU A 38 24.85 -5.47 1.41
C LEU A 38 26.01 -6.31 1.95
N GLU A 39 27.26 -5.83 1.88
CA GLU A 39 28.44 -6.50 2.45
C GLU A 39 28.30 -6.75 3.96
N VAL A 40 27.58 -5.88 4.67
CA VAL A 40 27.39 -5.97 6.13
C VAL A 40 26.21 -6.89 6.49
N VAL A 41 25.35 -7.21 5.53
CA VAL A 41 24.13 -8.03 5.75
C VAL A 41 24.45 -9.49 5.48
N SER A 42 24.53 -10.32 6.53
CA SER A 42 24.65 -11.75 6.37
C SER A 42 23.38 -12.35 5.75
N GLN A 43 23.56 -13.32 4.85
CA GLN A 43 22.44 -14.06 4.26
C GLN A 43 21.66 -14.81 5.38
N LYS A 44 20.40 -14.42 5.58
CA LYS A 44 19.51 -15.03 6.60
C LYS A 44 18.44 -15.93 5.99
N VAL A 45 18.18 -15.78 4.68
CA VAL A 45 17.16 -16.58 3.98
C VAL A 45 17.76 -17.96 3.67
N THR A 46 17.21 -18.98 4.28
CA THR A 46 17.60 -20.38 4.03
C THR A 46 16.90 -20.93 2.77
N ILE A 47 17.42 -22.03 2.22
CA ILE A 47 16.79 -22.72 1.07
C ILE A 47 15.35 -23.12 1.41
N GLY A 48 15.07 -23.60 2.63
CA GLY A 48 13.70 -23.93 3.05
C GLY A 48 12.77 -22.71 3.10
N MET A 49 13.24 -21.55 3.57
CA MET A 49 12.48 -20.29 3.52
C MET A 49 12.21 -19.86 2.08
N GLN A 50 13.19 -19.96 1.21
CA GLN A 50 13.03 -19.64 -0.21
C GLN A 50 11.99 -20.55 -0.87
N GLN A 51 12.03 -21.85 -0.61
CA GLN A 51 11.04 -22.80 -1.12
C GLN A 51 9.64 -22.46 -0.62
N ALA A 52 9.46 -22.17 0.67
CA ALA A 52 8.18 -21.78 1.25
C ALA A 52 7.62 -20.49 0.63
N LEU A 53 8.47 -19.50 0.38
CA LEU A 53 8.09 -18.24 -0.27
C LEU A 53 7.71 -18.43 -1.76
N SER A 54 8.29 -19.44 -2.42
CA SER A 54 8.08 -19.72 -3.85
C SER A 54 6.94 -20.70 -4.13
N CYS A 55 6.25 -21.21 -3.09
CA CYS A 55 5.07 -22.05 -3.29
C CYS A 55 3.92 -21.25 -3.94
N ASP A 56 3.07 -21.95 -4.69
CA ASP A 56 1.86 -21.36 -5.27
C ASP A 56 0.98 -20.73 -4.18
N PHE A 57 0.34 -19.63 -4.54
CA PHE A 57 -0.62 -18.97 -3.65
C PHE A 57 -1.93 -19.73 -3.62
N THR A 58 -2.56 -19.79 -2.44
CA THR A 58 -3.76 -20.59 -2.19
C THR A 58 -4.98 -19.72 -1.86
N THR A 59 -6.16 -20.28 -2.11
CA THR A 59 -7.45 -19.69 -1.68
C THR A 59 -7.50 -19.44 -0.17
N ASP A 60 -6.93 -20.35 0.61
CA ASP A 60 -6.95 -20.22 2.08
C ASP A 60 -6.10 -19.05 2.55
N GLU A 61 -4.95 -18.77 1.93
CA GLU A 61 -4.15 -17.60 2.26
C GLU A 61 -4.91 -16.29 2.00
N ILE A 62 -5.65 -16.23 0.90
CA ILE A 62 -6.47 -15.06 0.54
C ILE A 62 -7.60 -14.88 1.56
N LYS A 63 -8.30 -15.96 1.90
CA LYS A 63 -9.36 -15.95 2.91
C LYS A 63 -8.83 -15.52 4.27
N VAL A 64 -7.73 -16.12 4.73
CA VAL A 64 -7.09 -15.78 6.01
C VAL A 64 -6.67 -14.31 6.02
N ALA A 65 -6.07 -13.81 4.94
CA ALA A 65 -5.68 -12.41 4.82
C ALA A 65 -6.87 -11.46 4.97
N LEU A 66 -8.00 -11.75 4.31
CA LEU A 66 -9.23 -10.96 4.43
C LEU A 66 -9.79 -10.98 5.86
N PHE A 67 -9.87 -12.16 6.50
CA PHE A 67 -10.47 -12.27 7.83
C PHE A 67 -9.56 -11.75 8.97
N GLN A 68 -8.26 -11.58 8.70
CA GLN A 68 -7.35 -10.87 9.61
C GLN A 68 -7.49 -9.34 9.57
N MET A 69 -8.19 -8.78 8.58
CA MET A 69 -8.38 -7.34 8.51
C MET A 69 -9.47 -6.86 9.45
N GLY A 70 -9.26 -5.71 10.08
CA GLY A 70 -10.31 -5.04 10.84
C GLY A 70 -11.51 -4.70 9.94
N PRO A 71 -12.73 -5.15 10.29
CA PRO A 71 -13.90 -5.08 9.42
C PRO A 71 -14.29 -3.66 9.00
N THR A 72 -14.09 -2.69 9.90
CA THR A 72 -14.51 -1.28 9.75
C THR A 72 -13.38 -0.32 9.43
N LYS A 73 -12.20 -0.83 9.02
CA LYS A 73 -11.11 0.04 8.58
C LYS A 73 -11.52 0.85 7.35
N ALA A 74 -10.98 2.07 7.26
CA ALA A 74 -11.28 3.01 6.17
C ALA A 74 -11.18 2.33 4.80
N PRO A 75 -12.21 2.52 3.94
CA PRO A 75 -12.23 1.97 2.59
C PRO A 75 -11.22 2.68 1.67
N GLY A 76 -11.03 2.12 0.49
CA GLY A 76 -10.35 2.78 -0.61
C GLY A 76 -11.31 3.66 -1.45
N PRO A 77 -10.87 4.05 -2.67
CA PRO A 77 -11.68 4.84 -3.60
C PRO A 77 -13.02 4.21 -3.99
N ASP A 78 -13.15 2.89 -3.87
CA ASP A 78 -14.37 2.10 -4.12
C ASP A 78 -15.41 2.19 -3.00
N ASN A 79 -15.09 2.83 -1.87
CA ASN A 79 -15.91 2.92 -0.66
C ASN A 79 -16.32 1.55 -0.05
N MET A 80 -15.64 0.47 -0.41
CA MET A 80 -15.93 -0.87 0.09
C MET A 80 -15.04 -1.21 1.30
N ASN A 81 -15.68 -1.54 2.43
CA ASN A 81 -14.99 -1.96 3.65
C ASN A 81 -14.75 -3.48 3.66
N ALA A 82 -13.77 -3.94 4.44
CA ALA A 82 -13.49 -5.37 4.60
C ALA A 82 -14.71 -6.16 5.11
N ILE A 83 -15.55 -5.55 5.94
CA ILE A 83 -16.79 -6.18 6.45
C ILE A 83 -17.73 -6.65 5.34
N PHE A 84 -17.81 -5.92 4.21
CA PHE A 84 -18.62 -6.34 3.07
C PHE A 84 -18.13 -7.70 2.54
N TYR A 85 -16.85 -7.80 2.25
CA TYR A 85 -16.23 -9.02 1.72
C TYR A 85 -16.29 -10.17 2.75
N GLN A 86 -16.12 -9.88 4.04
CA GLN A 86 -16.20 -10.89 5.10
C GLN A 86 -17.63 -11.44 5.25
N LYS A 87 -18.65 -10.57 5.26
CA LYS A 87 -20.06 -10.99 5.40
C LYS A 87 -20.60 -11.74 4.19
N PHE A 88 -20.21 -11.28 2.99
CA PHE A 88 -20.67 -11.83 1.72
C PHE A 88 -19.65 -12.78 1.07
N TRP A 89 -18.71 -13.32 1.87
CA TRP A 89 -17.68 -14.21 1.38
C TRP A 89 -18.22 -15.36 0.54
N HIS A 90 -19.34 -15.97 0.98
CA HIS A 90 -20.00 -17.06 0.25
C HIS A 90 -20.53 -16.68 -1.14
N ILE A 91 -20.61 -15.39 -1.45
CA ILE A 91 -21.03 -14.88 -2.77
C ILE A 91 -19.83 -14.40 -3.57
N VAL A 92 -18.90 -13.65 -2.92
CA VAL A 92 -17.83 -12.95 -3.64
C VAL A 92 -16.51 -13.71 -3.67
N SER A 93 -16.39 -14.84 -2.98
CA SER A 93 -15.13 -15.58 -2.83
C SER A 93 -14.47 -15.88 -4.16
N ASP A 94 -15.20 -16.41 -5.15
CA ASP A 94 -14.61 -16.84 -6.42
C ASP A 94 -13.99 -15.65 -7.18
N SER A 95 -14.70 -14.52 -7.22
CA SER A 95 -14.20 -13.31 -7.88
C SER A 95 -12.99 -12.70 -7.16
N VAL A 96 -13.03 -12.67 -5.81
CA VAL A 96 -11.93 -12.14 -4.98
C VAL A 96 -10.69 -13.02 -5.11
N VAL A 97 -10.87 -14.34 -5.02
CA VAL A 97 -9.76 -15.32 -5.14
C VAL A 97 -9.16 -15.26 -6.55
N PHE A 98 -9.98 -15.26 -7.58
CA PHE A 98 -9.52 -15.17 -8.96
C PHE A 98 -8.67 -13.92 -9.18
N ALA A 99 -9.18 -12.74 -8.81
CA ALA A 99 -8.47 -11.48 -8.99
C ALA A 99 -7.16 -11.39 -8.17
N ALA A 100 -7.15 -11.95 -6.94
CA ALA A 100 -5.96 -11.97 -6.12
C ALA A 100 -4.90 -12.93 -6.66
N LEU A 101 -5.28 -14.13 -7.08
CA LEU A 101 -4.36 -15.12 -7.66
C LEU A 101 -3.83 -14.66 -9.01
N ASP A 102 -4.66 -14.04 -9.85
CA ASP A 102 -4.24 -13.48 -11.14
C ASP A 102 -3.11 -12.46 -10.93
N PHE A 103 -3.27 -11.52 -10.00
CA PHE A 103 -2.19 -10.59 -9.65
C PHE A 103 -0.95 -11.29 -9.09
N LEU A 104 -1.13 -12.20 -8.11
CA LEU A 104 -0.01 -12.84 -7.42
C LEU A 104 0.84 -13.72 -8.36
N ASN A 105 0.22 -14.29 -9.40
CA ASN A 105 0.91 -15.12 -10.40
C ASN A 105 1.46 -14.30 -11.58
N SER A 106 0.74 -13.25 -12.02
CA SER A 106 1.16 -12.43 -13.18
C SER A 106 2.06 -11.25 -12.81
N SER A 107 2.04 -10.84 -11.54
CA SER A 107 2.65 -9.59 -11.05
C SER A 107 2.11 -8.32 -11.74
N GLN A 108 0.97 -8.42 -12.43
CA GLN A 108 0.33 -7.31 -13.14
C GLN A 108 -0.94 -6.86 -12.40
N MET A 109 -0.86 -5.71 -11.75
CA MET A 109 -2.02 -5.12 -11.08
C MET A 109 -2.80 -4.23 -12.03
N LEU A 110 -4.12 -4.42 -12.05
CA LEU A 110 -5.01 -3.51 -12.76
C LEU A 110 -4.87 -2.10 -12.19
N PRO A 111 -4.70 -1.05 -13.04
CA PRO A 111 -4.54 0.33 -12.58
C PRO A 111 -5.64 0.79 -11.64
N THR A 112 -6.87 0.34 -11.85
CA THR A 112 -8.04 0.66 -11.01
C THR A 112 -7.92 0.09 -9.58
N LEU A 113 -7.28 -1.08 -9.42
CA LEU A 113 -7.03 -1.68 -8.10
C LEU A 113 -5.87 -1.02 -7.37
N ASN A 114 -4.89 -0.51 -8.12
CA ASN A 114 -3.74 0.21 -7.56
C ASN A 114 -4.02 1.69 -7.27
N HIS A 115 -5.16 2.21 -7.73
CA HIS A 115 -5.55 3.59 -7.42
C HIS A 115 -5.85 3.75 -5.93
N THR A 116 -5.29 4.79 -5.31
CA THR A 116 -5.47 5.09 -3.89
C THR A 116 -5.67 6.58 -3.66
N HIS A 117 -6.45 6.93 -2.65
CA HIS A 117 -6.52 8.30 -2.18
C HIS A 117 -5.47 8.52 -1.09
N ILE A 118 -4.72 9.62 -1.18
CA ILE A 118 -3.82 10.05 -0.13
C ILE A 118 -4.54 11.10 0.71
N VAL A 119 -4.78 10.79 1.98
CA VAL A 119 -5.36 11.72 2.96
C VAL A 119 -4.26 12.29 3.83
N LEU A 120 -4.28 13.60 4.02
CA LEU A 120 -3.28 14.31 4.81
C LEU A 120 -3.78 14.51 6.24
N ILE A 121 -3.10 13.91 7.21
CA ILE A 121 -3.43 14.04 8.63
C ILE A 121 -2.42 14.97 9.30
N PRO A 122 -2.87 16.02 9.99
CA PRO A 122 -2.00 16.93 10.74
C PRO A 122 -1.12 16.19 11.78
N LYS A 123 0.18 16.51 11.80
CA LYS A 123 1.12 16.09 12.87
C LYS A 123 1.16 17.09 14.01
N VAL A 124 0.91 18.36 13.70
CA VAL A 124 1.02 19.51 14.62
C VAL A 124 -0.22 20.39 14.53
N LYS A 125 -0.45 21.24 15.53
CA LYS A 125 -1.62 22.14 15.57
C LYS A 125 -1.56 23.28 14.55
N ASN A 126 -0.36 23.85 14.33
CA ASN A 126 -0.15 24.97 13.41
C ASN A 126 0.56 24.45 12.15
N LEU A 127 -0.20 24.24 11.10
CA LEU A 127 0.27 23.68 9.82
C LEU A 127 0.79 24.81 8.94
N VAL A 128 2.04 24.69 8.50
CA VAL A 128 2.69 25.69 7.64
C VAL A 128 3.18 25.07 6.35
N LYS A 129 3.67 23.82 6.39
CA LYS A 129 4.32 23.15 5.26
C LYS A 129 3.84 21.71 5.10
N MET A 130 4.08 21.11 3.94
CA MET A 130 3.65 19.73 3.62
C MET A 130 4.23 18.68 4.57
N SER A 131 5.44 18.88 5.07
CA SER A 131 6.06 17.99 6.06
C SER A 131 5.32 17.92 7.41
N ASP A 132 4.43 18.86 7.69
CA ASP A 132 3.60 18.89 8.90
C ASP A 132 2.41 17.93 8.83
N PHE A 133 2.21 17.28 7.69
CA PHE A 133 1.18 16.27 7.49
C PHE A 133 1.78 14.86 7.42
N ARG A 134 0.95 13.88 7.81
CA ARG A 134 1.17 12.46 7.53
C ARG A 134 0.33 12.03 6.35
N PRO A 135 0.92 11.56 5.24
CA PRO A 135 0.14 10.96 4.18
C PRO A 135 -0.36 9.58 4.64
N ILE A 136 -1.65 9.33 4.50
CA ILE A 136 -2.28 8.04 4.73
C ILE A 136 -2.89 7.57 3.42
N SER A 137 -2.45 6.42 2.92
CA SER A 137 -2.98 5.82 1.71
C SER A 137 -4.24 5.01 2.03
N LEU A 138 -5.35 5.37 1.40
CA LEU A 138 -6.63 4.67 1.47
C LEU A 138 -6.76 3.74 0.27
N CYS A 139 -6.18 2.54 0.39
CA CYS A 139 -6.19 1.52 -0.66
C CYS A 139 -7.49 0.71 -0.64
N ASN A 140 -7.88 0.16 -1.79
CA ASN A 140 -8.97 -0.79 -1.92
C ASN A 140 -8.70 -2.07 -1.11
N VAL A 141 -9.78 -2.77 -0.73
CA VAL A 141 -9.66 -4.00 0.05
C VAL A 141 -8.88 -5.08 -0.71
N MET A 142 -9.03 -5.18 -2.03
CA MET A 142 -8.28 -6.10 -2.87
C MET A 142 -6.76 -5.89 -2.75
N TYR A 143 -6.29 -4.63 -2.84
CA TYR A 143 -4.89 -4.31 -2.61
C TYR A 143 -4.41 -4.73 -1.22
N LYS A 144 -5.24 -4.48 -0.20
CA LYS A 144 -4.92 -4.85 1.19
C LYS A 144 -4.86 -6.37 1.40
N ILE A 145 -5.73 -7.15 0.73
CA ILE A 145 -5.69 -8.63 0.75
C ILE A 145 -4.34 -9.10 0.20
N ILE A 146 -3.98 -8.66 -1.00
CA ILE A 146 -2.73 -9.04 -1.67
C ILE A 146 -1.51 -8.69 -0.80
N ALA A 147 -1.43 -7.45 -0.34
CA ALA A 147 -0.35 -7.00 0.55
C ALA A 147 -0.28 -7.83 1.84
N LYS A 148 -1.44 -8.24 2.38
CA LYS A 148 -1.52 -9.04 3.60
C LYS A 148 -1.11 -10.50 3.36
N VAL A 149 -1.44 -11.09 2.21
CA VAL A 149 -0.96 -12.42 1.82
C VAL A 149 0.56 -12.44 1.77
N LEU A 150 1.15 -11.49 1.04
CA LEU A 150 2.62 -11.36 0.96
C LEU A 150 3.26 -11.15 2.34
N ALA A 151 2.70 -10.27 3.16
CA ALA A 151 3.19 -10.02 4.51
C ALA A 151 3.06 -11.25 5.43
N ASN A 152 2.04 -12.09 5.26
CA ASN A 152 1.88 -13.31 6.04
C ASN A 152 2.94 -14.36 5.68
N ARG A 153 3.34 -14.46 4.40
CA ARG A 153 4.41 -15.36 3.96
C ARG A 153 5.80 -14.93 4.45
N LEU A 154 6.01 -13.63 4.66
CA LEU A 154 7.29 -13.08 5.13
C LEU A 154 7.48 -13.16 6.65
N LYS A 155 6.51 -13.69 7.38
CA LYS A 155 6.59 -13.89 8.84
C LYS A 155 7.14 -15.25 9.20
#